data_1a4f2fa8d257d68ca96ba3532a7422b9
#
_entry.id   1a4f2fa8d257d68ca96ba3532a7422b9
#
_cell.length_a   1.000
_cell.length_b   1.000
_cell.length_c   1.000
_cell.angle_alpha   90.00
_cell.angle_beta   90.00
_cell.angle_gamma   90.00
#
_symmetry.space_group_name_H-M   'P 1'
#
loop_
_entity.id
_entity.type
_entity.pdbx_description
1 polymer ?
#
loop_
_entity_poly.entity_id
_entity_poly.type
_entity_poly.pdbx_seq_one_letter_code
_entity_poly.pdbx_strand_id
1 'polypeptide(L)'
;MSLRVQFALAQRGLDIAFEVADGETVALRGPNGSGKSTILEVVAGLLVPDRGSLELGGRRLMDLRGRGLWVPPHRRRITLMAQRPLLLPHLDVLDNVAFGPRSAGASRAESRRRARRCLEATGTEQYARRRAHELSGGQSQRVALARALAAEPEVLLLDEPLAAVDAEGSQDLRELLARLLEVRTAVVVTHDPDDARALADRTLHLEAGRIR
;
A
#
# COMPACT_ATOMS: atom_id res chain seq x y z
N MET A 1 3.66 9.83 -13.11
CA MET A 1 4.71 8.75 -13.22
C MET A 1 4.02 7.42 -13.34
N SER A 2 4.13 6.65 -14.44
CA SER A 2 3.46 5.34 -14.55
C SER A 2 4.24 4.24 -13.83
N LEU A 3 3.49 3.27 -13.29
CA LEU A 3 4.02 2.01 -12.75
C LEU A 3 3.78 0.90 -13.77
N ARG A 4 4.85 0.28 -14.29
CA ARG A 4 4.76 -0.89 -15.16
C ARG A 4 5.25 -2.12 -14.43
N VAL A 5 4.44 -3.17 -14.44
CA VAL A 5 4.70 -4.43 -13.73
C VAL A 5 4.62 -5.58 -14.71
N GLN A 6 5.68 -6.38 -14.78
CA GLN A 6 5.68 -7.64 -15.53
C GLN A 6 6.54 -8.65 -14.78
N PHE A 7 5.96 -9.78 -14.36
CA PHE A 7 6.72 -10.84 -13.71
C PHE A 7 6.03 -12.20 -13.81
N ALA A 8 6.81 -13.26 -13.62
CA ALA A 8 6.30 -14.60 -13.41
C ALA A 8 6.85 -15.18 -12.10
N LEU A 9 5.99 -15.94 -11.41
CA LEU A 9 6.29 -16.67 -10.18
C LEU A 9 5.67 -18.06 -10.27
N ALA A 10 6.47 -19.02 -10.73
CA ALA A 10 6.01 -20.38 -11.07
C ALA A 10 5.43 -21.12 -9.86
N GLN A 11 6.07 -20.98 -8.70
CA GLN A 11 5.62 -21.60 -7.44
C GLN A 11 4.17 -21.22 -7.08
N ARG A 12 3.70 -20.05 -7.52
CA ARG A 12 2.33 -19.56 -7.26
C ARG A 12 1.47 -19.51 -8.54
N GLY A 13 1.97 -20.01 -9.66
CA GLY A 13 1.27 -20.01 -10.93
C GLY A 13 0.95 -18.62 -11.48
N LEU A 14 1.74 -17.59 -11.11
CA LEU A 14 1.49 -16.21 -11.52
C LEU A 14 2.29 -15.86 -12.77
N ASP A 15 1.61 -15.25 -13.75
CA ASP A 15 2.19 -14.61 -14.94
C ASP A 15 1.46 -13.26 -15.13
N ILE A 16 2.07 -12.21 -14.62
CA ILE A 16 1.43 -10.92 -14.35
C ILE A 16 2.01 -9.86 -15.27
N ALA A 17 1.11 -9.09 -15.90
CA ALA A 17 1.48 -7.87 -16.63
C ALA A 17 0.35 -6.84 -16.48
N PHE A 18 0.68 -5.65 -15.98
CA PHE A 18 -0.23 -4.50 -15.94
C PHE A 18 0.54 -3.18 -15.82
N GLU A 19 -0.16 -2.10 -16.07
CA GLU A 19 0.35 -0.73 -15.90
C GLU A 19 -0.66 0.09 -15.11
N VAL A 20 -0.15 1.04 -14.32
CA VAL A 20 -0.95 2.04 -13.59
C VAL A 20 -0.44 3.41 -14.02
N ALA A 21 -1.33 4.28 -14.50
CA ALA A 21 -0.96 5.62 -14.92
C ALA A 21 -0.64 6.53 -13.72
N ASP A 22 -0.05 7.68 -13.99
CA ASP A 22 0.18 8.69 -12.94
C ASP A 22 -1.14 9.22 -12.38
N GLY A 23 -1.26 9.20 -11.07
CA GLY A 23 -2.49 9.63 -10.37
C GLY A 23 -3.66 8.64 -10.49
N GLU A 24 -3.46 7.49 -11.16
CA GLU A 24 -4.50 6.47 -11.30
C GLU A 24 -4.54 5.54 -10.08
N THR A 25 -5.73 5.23 -9.61
CA THR A 25 -5.97 4.14 -8.67
C THR A 25 -6.58 2.94 -9.38
N VAL A 26 -5.95 1.78 -9.23
CA VAL A 26 -6.41 0.52 -9.83
C VAL A 26 -6.84 -0.46 -8.73
N ALA A 27 -8.05 -1.01 -8.83
CA ALA A 27 -8.48 -2.11 -7.99
C ALA A 27 -8.01 -3.45 -8.58
N LEU A 28 -7.41 -4.30 -7.77
CA LEU A 28 -7.06 -5.68 -8.12
C LEU A 28 -8.02 -6.64 -7.41
N ARG A 29 -8.87 -7.31 -8.18
CA ARG A 29 -9.88 -8.25 -7.69
C ARG A 29 -9.59 -9.67 -8.15
N GLY A 30 -10.13 -10.65 -7.45
CA GLY A 30 -10.01 -12.08 -7.77
C GLY A 30 -10.32 -12.95 -6.55
N PRO A 31 -10.45 -14.26 -6.71
CA PRO A 31 -10.75 -15.20 -5.62
C PRO A 31 -9.73 -15.12 -4.47
N ASN A 32 -10.14 -15.58 -3.29
CA ASN A 32 -9.20 -15.73 -2.18
C ASN A 32 -8.11 -16.74 -2.54
N GLY A 33 -6.86 -16.45 -2.18
CA GLY A 33 -5.73 -17.30 -2.52
C GLY A 33 -5.23 -17.16 -3.96
N SER A 34 -5.82 -16.31 -4.81
CA SER A 34 -5.40 -16.14 -6.22
C SER A 34 -4.02 -15.48 -6.38
N GLY A 35 -3.42 -14.92 -5.32
CA GLY A 35 -2.11 -14.29 -5.37
C GLY A 35 -2.11 -12.75 -5.38
N LYS A 36 -3.23 -12.09 -5.07
CA LYS A 36 -3.31 -10.61 -5.03
C LYS A 36 -2.28 -9.97 -4.09
N SER A 37 -2.22 -10.43 -2.84
CA SER A 37 -1.21 -9.94 -1.88
C SER A 37 0.22 -10.23 -2.34
N THR A 38 0.44 -11.38 -2.99
CA THR A 38 1.74 -11.73 -3.59
C THR A 38 2.16 -10.73 -4.66
N ILE A 39 1.22 -10.25 -5.49
CA ILE A 39 1.50 -9.20 -6.48
C ILE A 39 1.96 -7.93 -5.77
N LEU A 40 1.27 -7.51 -4.72
CA LEU A 40 1.68 -6.33 -3.94
C LEU A 40 3.05 -6.53 -3.28
N GLU A 41 3.35 -7.72 -2.74
CA GLU A 41 4.65 -8.04 -2.14
C GLU A 41 5.80 -7.96 -3.16
N VAL A 42 5.60 -8.45 -4.39
CA VAL A 42 6.58 -8.33 -5.47
C VAL A 42 6.80 -6.86 -5.86
N VAL A 43 5.72 -6.09 -6.02
CA VAL A 43 5.79 -4.66 -6.36
C VAL A 43 6.48 -3.87 -5.25
N ALA A 44 6.18 -4.15 -3.98
CA ALA A 44 6.83 -3.54 -2.83
C ALA A 44 8.31 -3.95 -2.67
N GLY A 45 8.74 -5.05 -3.30
CA GLY A 45 10.09 -5.60 -3.20
C GLY A 45 10.31 -6.50 -1.98
N LEU A 46 9.25 -7.02 -1.42
CA LEU A 46 9.29 -7.96 -0.28
C LEU A 46 9.44 -9.41 -0.74
N LEU A 47 9.05 -9.70 -1.98
CA LEU A 47 9.16 -11.01 -2.60
C LEU A 47 9.85 -10.90 -3.97
N VAL A 48 10.84 -11.75 -4.21
CA VAL A 48 11.56 -11.82 -5.49
C VAL A 48 10.87 -12.86 -6.39
N PRO A 49 10.36 -12.47 -7.57
CA PRO A 49 9.80 -13.43 -8.52
C PRO A 49 10.89 -14.15 -9.31
N ASP A 50 10.52 -15.19 -10.09
CA ASP A 50 11.49 -15.98 -10.87
C ASP A 50 12.07 -15.16 -12.03
N ARG A 51 11.25 -14.31 -12.66
CA ARG A 51 11.64 -13.43 -13.77
C ARG A 51 10.72 -12.22 -13.84
N GLY A 52 11.19 -11.15 -14.48
CA GLY A 52 10.34 -9.99 -14.76
C GLY A 52 11.07 -8.68 -14.69
N SER A 53 10.28 -7.61 -14.83
CA SER A 53 10.72 -6.23 -14.72
C SER A 53 9.67 -5.39 -14.02
N LEU A 54 10.11 -4.36 -13.32
CA LEU A 54 9.27 -3.35 -12.69
C LEU A 54 9.89 -1.97 -12.91
N GLU A 55 9.08 -1.07 -13.41
CA GLU A 55 9.50 0.29 -13.71
C GLU A 55 8.52 1.29 -13.09
N LEU A 56 9.03 2.34 -12.49
CA LEU A 56 8.26 3.44 -11.92
C LEU A 56 8.81 4.78 -12.43
N GLY A 57 8.01 5.51 -13.21
CA GLY A 57 8.39 6.81 -13.73
C GLY A 57 9.68 6.80 -14.54
N GLY A 58 9.92 5.76 -15.36
CA GLY A 58 11.16 5.56 -16.11
C GLY A 58 12.34 4.99 -15.29
N ARG A 59 12.20 4.89 -13.96
CA ARG A 59 13.21 4.24 -13.11
C ARG A 59 12.96 2.73 -13.06
N ARG A 60 13.95 1.95 -13.45
CA ARG A 60 13.88 0.50 -13.34
C ARG A 60 14.13 0.08 -11.89
N LEU A 61 13.15 -0.54 -11.26
CA LEU A 61 13.21 -1.02 -9.87
C LEU A 61 13.50 -2.52 -9.77
N MET A 62 13.18 -3.27 -10.84
CA MET A 62 13.48 -4.68 -10.98
C MET A 62 13.71 -4.99 -12.45
N ASP A 63 14.77 -5.76 -12.75
CA ASP A 63 14.97 -6.43 -14.03
C ASP A 63 15.78 -7.70 -13.78
N LEU A 64 15.11 -8.83 -13.78
CA LEU A 64 15.70 -10.15 -13.50
C LEU A 64 16.18 -10.86 -14.76
N ARG A 65 16.54 -10.09 -15.79
CA ARG A 65 17.19 -10.57 -17.01
C ARG A 65 18.71 -10.31 -16.91
N GLY A 66 19.52 -11.25 -17.31
CA GLY A 66 20.98 -11.11 -17.27
C GLY A 66 21.54 -11.01 -15.85
N ARG A 67 22.29 -9.94 -15.54
CA ARG A 67 22.93 -9.73 -14.22
C ARG A 67 21.95 -9.47 -13.08
N GLY A 68 20.68 -9.22 -13.40
CA GLY A 68 19.63 -8.94 -12.45
C GLY A 68 19.77 -7.58 -11.75
N LEU A 69 18.68 -6.81 -11.74
CA LEU A 69 18.53 -5.60 -10.92
C LEU A 69 17.44 -5.85 -9.91
N TRP A 70 17.72 -5.58 -8.64
CA TRP A 70 16.74 -5.62 -7.57
C TRP A 70 16.95 -4.45 -6.63
N VAL A 71 16.05 -3.45 -6.70
CA VAL A 71 16.04 -2.32 -5.77
C VAL A 71 15.35 -2.76 -4.47
N PRO A 72 15.99 -2.63 -3.30
CA PRO A 72 15.38 -3.04 -2.04
C PRO A 72 14.16 -2.17 -1.68
N PRO A 73 13.20 -2.69 -0.88
CA PRO A 73 11.93 -2.04 -0.56
C PRO A 73 12.05 -0.57 -0.15
N HIS A 74 12.96 -0.27 0.79
CA HIS A 74 13.15 1.07 1.34
C HIS A 74 13.65 2.13 0.34
N ARG A 75 14.11 1.71 -0.87
CA ARG A 75 14.55 2.60 -1.96
C ARG A 75 13.58 2.70 -3.12
N ARG A 76 12.47 1.94 -3.09
CA ARG A 76 11.50 1.91 -4.18
C ARG A 76 10.59 3.13 -4.21
N ARG A 77 10.38 3.82 -3.07
CA ARG A 77 9.35 4.84 -2.88
C ARG A 77 7.92 4.31 -3.12
N ILE A 78 7.74 3.03 -2.85
CA ILE A 78 6.46 2.31 -2.88
C ILE A 78 6.18 1.88 -1.45
N THR A 79 4.99 2.19 -0.94
CA THR A 79 4.60 1.79 0.41
C THR A 79 3.46 0.79 0.35
N LEU A 80 3.61 -0.33 1.04
CA LEU A 80 2.57 -1.34 1.23
C LEU A 80 1.92 -1.17 2.60
N MET A 81 0.61 -0.99 2.59
CA MET A 81 -0.25 -1.17 3.75
C MET A 81 -0.85 -2.58 3.67
N ALA A 82 -0.34 -3.48 4.51
CA ALA A 82 -0.81 -4.85 4.58
C ALA A 82 -2.20 -4.94 5.23
N GLN A 83 -2.90 -6.03 4.99
CA GLN A 83 -4.23 -6.31 5.54
C GLN A 83 -4.29 -6.14 7.08
N ARG A 84 -3.25 -6.59 7.78
CA ARG A 84 -3.09 -6.30 9.22
C ARG A 84 -2.29 -5.00 9.39
N PRO A 85 -2.68 -4.10 10.31
CA PRO A 85 -2.03 -2.79 10.48
C PRO A 85 -0.53 -2.83 10.81
N LEU A 86 -0.02 -3.93 11.38
CA LEU A 86 1.39 -4.16 11.73
C LEU A 86 2.06 -2.95 12.42
N LEU A 87 1.35 -2.30 13.35
CA LEU A 87 1.92 -1.20 14.14
C LEU A 87 3.02 -1.72 15.06
N LEU A 88 4.08 -0.92 15.23
CA LEU A 88 5.21 -1.24 16.09
C LEU A 88 4.78 -1.14 17.56
N PRO A 89 4.77 -2.23 18.34
CA PRO A 89 4.12 -2.26 19.65
C PRO A 89 4.87 -1.46 20.72
N HIS A 90 6.16 -1.25 20.53
CA HIS A 90 7.01 -0.49 21.45
C HIS A 90 6.97 1.03 21.23
N LEU A 91 6.33 1.50 20.16
CA LEU A 91 6.17 2.91 19.81
C LEU A 91 4.74 3.38 20.11
N ASP A 92 4.60 4.66 20.46
CA ASP A 92 3.30 5.32 20.42
C ASP A 92 2.83 5.55 18.98
N VAL A 93 1.59 6.00 18.81
CA VAL A 93 0.98 6.25 17.49
C VAL A 93 1.76 7.30 16.71
N LEU A 94 2.18 8.41 17.37
CA LEU A 94 2.92 9.47 16.71
C LEU A 94 4.29 8.97 16.19
N ASP A 95 5.01 8.21 17.00
CA ASP A 95 6.32 7.68 16.61
C ASP A 95 6.19 6.50 15.62
N ASN A 96 5.08 5.75 15.63
CA ASN A 96 4.75 4.80 14.56
C ASN A 96 4.63 5.49 13.21
N VAL A 97 3.87 6.59 13.15
CA VAL A 97 3.66 7.34 11.90
C VAL A 97 4.93 8.09 11.48
N ALA A 98 5.70 8.60 12.44
CA ALA A 98 6.98 9.26 12.19
C ALA A 98 8.11 8.30 11.77
N PHE A 99 7.91 6.98 11.87
CA PHE A 99 8.95 5.98 11.60
C PHE A 99 9.46 6.03 10.16
N GLY A 100 8.55 6.07 9.18
CA GLY A 100 8.90 6.12 7.75
C GLY A 100 9.79 7.30 7.40
N PRO A 101 9.37 8.55 7.65
CA PRO A 101 10.18 9.74 7.43
C PRO A 101 11.55 9.70 8.13
N ARG A 102 11.60 9.21 9.37
CA ARG A 102 12.87 9.07 10.12
C ARG A 102 13.82 8.07 9.45
N SER A 103 13.30 6.93 9.04
CA SER A 103 14.08 5.91 8.33
C SER A 103 14.61 6.40 6.99
N ALA A 104 13.92 7.36 6.36
CA ALA A 104 14.33 8.04 5.14
C ALA A 104 15.31 9.20 5.38
N GLY A 105 15.75 9.44 6.65
CA GLY A 105 16.76 10.45 7.01
C GLY A 105 16.21 11.82 7.41
N ALA A 106 14.89 11.99 7.52
CA ALA A 106 14.32 13.24 8.03
C ALA A 106 14.64 13.44 9.52
N SER A 107 14.82 14.69 9.95
CA SER A 107 15.02 15.02 11.36
C SER A 107 13.84 14.57 12.22
N ARG A 108 14.06 14.41 13.53
CA ARG A 108 12.99 14.05 14.48
C ARG A 108 11.83 15.06 14.45
N ALA A 109 12.15 16.35 14.40
CA ALA A 109 11.17 17.42 14.36
C ALA A 109 10.33 17.36 13.08
N GLU A 110 10.97 17.20 11.92
CA GLU A 110 10.32 17.09 10.63
C GLU A 110 9.43 15.84 10.54
N SER A 111 9.94 14.68 10.97
CA SER A 111 9.21 13.43 10.95
C SER A 111 7.94 13.50 11.79
N ARG A 112 8.02 14.10 13.00
CA ARG A 112 6.84 14.30 13.86
C ARG A 112 5.86 15.33 13.30
N ARG A 113 6.34 16.37 12.60
CA ARG A 113 5.46 17.33 11.93
C ARG A 113 4.67 16.66 10.81
N ARG A 114 5.32 15.85 9.96
CA ARG A 114 4.65 15.06 8.91
C ARG A 114 3.67 14.06 9.52
N ALA A 115 4.08 13.36 10.57
CA ALA A 115 3.22 12.41 11.27
C ALA A 115 1.93 13.06 11.79
N ARG A 116 2.01 14.24 12.42
CA ARG A 116 0.81 14.96 12.90
C ARG A 116 -0.15 15.29 11.76
N ARG A 117 0.35 15.84 10.65
CA ARG A 117 -0.49 16.13 9.47
C ARG A 117 -1.19 14.87 8.93
N CYS A 118 -0.49 13.73 8.89
CA CYS A 118 -1.10 12.49 8.44
C CYS A 118 -2.12 11.93 9.45
N LEU A 119 -1.86 12.06 10.76
CA LEU A 119 -2.81 11.68 11.81
C LEU A 119 -4.07 12.56 11.75
N GLU A 120 -3.93 13.88 11.55
CA GLU A 120 -5.04 14.79 11.33
C GLU A 120 -5.84 14.41 10.08
N ALA A 121 -5.17 14.18 8.94
CA ALA A 121 -5.81 13.78 7.69
C ALA A 121 -6.58 12.46 7.80
N THR A 122 -6.20 11.56 8.71
CA THR A 122 -6.88 10.28 8.96
C THR A 122 -7.81 10.28 10.17
N GLY A 123 -8.00 11.46 10.82
CA GLY A 123 -8.88 11.62 11.98
C GLY A 123 -8.41 10.82 13.21
N THR A 124 -7.09 10.71 13.41
CA THR A 124 -6.49 9.90 14.49
C THR A 124 -5.52 10.66 15.39
N GLU A 125 -5.47 12.00 15.28
CA GLU A 125 -4.53 12.83 16.05
C GLU A 125 -4.73 12.71 17.58
N GLN A 126 -5.97 12.55 18.04
CA GLN A 126 -6.31 12.36 19.45
C GLN A 126 -5.67 11.10 20.05
N TYR A 127 -5.25 10.13 19.24
CA TYR A 127 -4.60 8.89 19.68
C TYR A 127 -3.06 8.98 19.65
N ALA A 128 -2.47 10.14 19.34
CA ALA A 128 -1.03 10.29 19.09
C ALA A 128 -0.12 9.74 20.21
N ARG A 129 -0.60 9.75 21.47
CA ARG A 129 0.13 9.23 22.63
C ARG A 129 -0.19 7.80 23.02
N ARG A 130 -1.20 7.18 22.37
CA ARG A 130 -1.58 5.79 22.64
C ARG A 130 -0.59 4.81 22.01
N ARG A 131 -0.53 3.60 22.54
CA ARG A 131 0.18 2.47 21.93
C ARG A 131 -0.75 1.64 21.07
N ALA A 132 -0.19 0.80 20.20
CA ALA A 132 -0.96 -0.01 19.25
C ALA A 132 -2.05 -0.88 19.90
N HIS A 133 -1.76 -1.46 21.09
CA HIS A 133 -2.70 -2.31 21.80
C HIS A 133 -3.88 -1.57 22.47
N GLU A 134 -3.84 -0.25 22.53
CA GLU A 134 -4.91 0.60 23.07
C GLU A 134 -5.88 1.09 21.98
N LEU A 135 -5.69 0.63 20.73
CA LEU A 135 -6.49 1.04 19.59
C LEU A 135 -7.48 -0.07 19.20
N SER A 136 -8.69 0.34 18.77
CA SER A 136 -9.59 -0.59 18.07
C SER A 136 -9.04 -0.99 16.70
N GLY A 137 -9.65 -1.99 16.06
CA GLY A 137 -9.27 -2.43 14.71
C GLY A 137 -9.32 -1.29 13.70
N GLY A 138 -10.43 -0.55 13.63
CA GLY A 138 -10.58 0.59 12.73
C GLY A 138 -9.63 1.75 13.04
N GLN A 139 -9.37 2.04 14.33
CA GLN A 139 -8.37 3.04 14.72
C GLN A 139 -6.97 2.62 14.27
N SER A 140 -6.59 1.35 14.47
CA SER A 140 -5.31 0.80 14.03
C SER A 140 -5.14 0.89 12.50
N GLN A 141 -6.23 0.64 11.75
CA GLN A 141 -6.25 0.74 10.29
C GLN A 141 -6.01 2.18 9.81
N ARG A 142 -6.71 3.17 10.42
CA ARG A 142 -6.51 4.59 10.12
C ARG A 142 -5.10 5.07 10.48
N VAL A 143 -4.52 4.60 11.59
CA VAL A 143 -3.13 4.89 11.97
C VAL A 143 -2.13 4.25 11.00
N ALA A 144 -2.37 3.01 10.53
CA ALA A 144 -1.54 2.37 9.52
C ALA A 144 -1.58 3.12 8.18
N LEU A 145 -2.75 3.64 7.80
CA LEU A 145 -2.89 4.51 6.64
C LEU A 145 -2.10 5.82 6.83
N ALA A 146 -2.20 6.48 7.99
CA ALA A 146 -1.40 7.67 8.31
C ALA A 146 0.10 7.40 8.19
N ARG A 147 0.56 6.23 8.68
CA ARG A 147 1.97 5.81 8.57
C ARG A 147 2.41 5.60 7.12
N ALA A 148 1.55 4.98 6.31
CA ALA A 148 1.82 4.78 4.90
C ALA A 148 1.95 6.11 4.15
N LEU A 149 1.05 7.06 4.42
CA LEU A 149 1.04 8.40 3.82
C LEU A 149 2.24 9.25 4.26
N ALA A 150 2.67 9.14 5.53
CA ALA A 150 3.78 9.91 6.06
C ALA A 150 5.11 9.59 5.38
N ALA A 151 5.25 8.42 4.80
CA ALA A 151 6.41 8.03 3.99
C ALA A 151 6.48 8.77 2.64
N GLU A 152 5.44 9.52 2.25
CA GLU A 152 5.33 10.25 0.97
C GLU A 152 5.67 9.35 -0.23
N PRO A 153 4.99 8.19 -0.37
CA PRO A 153 5.28 7.27 -1.46
C PRO A 153 4.87 7.82 -2.82
N GLU A 154 5.56 7.40 -3.87
CA GLU A 154 5.16 7.63 -5.27
C GLU A 154 4.01 6.68 -5.68
N VAL A 155 3.96 5.48 -5.07
CA VAL A 155 2.87 4.50 -5.25
C VAL A 155 2.44 3.95 -3.91
N LEU A 156 1.13 3.93 -3.67
CA LEU A 156 0.51 3.34 -2.49
C LEU A 156 -0.12 1.99 -2.84
N LEU A 157 0.27 0.95 -2.12
CA LEU A 157 -0.31 -0.39 -2.23
C LEU A 157 -1.15 -0.65 -0.99
N LEU A 158 -2.44 -0.97 -1.18
CA LEU A 158 -3.40 -1.23 -0.11
C LEU A 158 -3.93 -2.66 -0.23
N ASP A 159 -3.65 -3.48 0.76
CA ASP A 159 -4.13 -4.87 0.80
C ASP A 159 -5.34 -4.98 1.74
N GLU A 160 -6.54 -5.14 1.19
CA GLU A 160 -7.81 -5.24 1.91
C GLU A 160 -7.98 -4.14 3.00
N PRO A 161 -7.88 -2.84 2.66
CA PRO A 161 -7.78 -1.76 3.65
C PRO A 161 -9.03 -1.59 4.52
N LEU A 162 -10.16 -2.18 4.15
CA LEU A 162 -11.44 -2.08 4.86
C LEU A 162 -11.83 -3.35 5.63
N ALA A 163 -11.09 -4.46 5.46
CA ALA A 163 -11.48 -5.77 6.00
C ALA A 163 -11.52 -5.87 7.55
N ALA A 164 -10.82 -4.99 8.28
CA ALA A 164 -10.73 -5.02 9.74
C ALA A 164 -11.68 -4.03 10.43
N VAL A 165 -12.61 -3.43 9.68
CA VAL A 165 -13.50 -2.36 10.17
C VAL A 165 -14.93 -2.88 10.14
N ASP A 166 -15.71 -2.56 11.18
CA ASP A 166 -17.15 -2.85 11.21
C ASP A 166 -17.91 -2.07 10.13
N ALA A 167 -19.17 -2.44 9.89
CA ALA A 167 -19.95 -1.88 8.80
C ALA A 167 -20.13 -0.34 8.90
N GLU A 168 -20.24 0.20 10.12
CA GLU A 168 -20.45 1.62 10.36
C GLU A 168 -19.15 2.42 10.15
N GLY A 169 -18.02 1.95 10.67
CA GLY A 169 -16.71 2.56 10.46
C GLY A 169 -16.13 2.33 9.04
N SER A 170 -16.62 1.31 8.32
CA SER A 170 -16.21 0.99 6.96
C SER A 170 -16.60 2.08 5.96
N GLN A 171 -17.80 2.65 6.08
CA GLN A 171 -18.25 3.73 5.21
C GLN A 171 -17.38 4.98 5.37
N ASP A 172 -17.12 5.41 6.61
CA ASP A 172 -16.27 6.56 6.91
C ASP A 172 -14.82 6.36 6.40
N LEU A 173 -14.30 5.15 6.54
CA LEU A 173 -12.94 4.83 6.06
C LEU A 173 -12.90 4.75 4.53
N ARG A 174 -13.96 4.26 3.87
CA ARG A 174 -14.09 4.26 2.41
C ARG A 174 -14.07 5.67 1.84
N GLU A 175 -14.87 6.59 2.42
CA GLU A 175 -14.90 7.99 2.00
C GLU A 175 -13.56 8.71 2.25
N LEU A 176 -12.91 8.42 3.37
CA LEU A 176 -11.57 8.92 3.65
C LEU A 176 -10.56 8.44 2.61
N LEU A 177 -10.55 7.13 2.32
CA LEU A 177 -9.65 6.54 1.31
C LEU A 177 -9.91 7.13 -0.07
N ALA A 178 -11.17 7.25 -0.51
CA ALA A 178 -11.52 7.85 -1.79
C ALA A 178 -10.89 9.25 -1.95
N ARG A 179 -11.11 10.15 -0.97
CA ARG A 179 -10.50 11.49 -0.98
C ARG A 179 -8.96 11.48 -1.00
N LEU A 180 -8.35 10.56 -0.26
CA LEU A 180 -6.89 10.46 -0.18
C LEU A 180 -6.26 9.89 -1.45
N LEU A 181 -7.00 9.09 -2.21
CA LEU A 181 -6.52 8.44 -3.43
C LEU A 181 -6.71 9.28 -4.69
N GLU A 182 -7.62 10.26 -4.73
CA GLU A 182 -7.93 11.11 -5.90
C GLU A 182 -6.70 11.69 -6.63
N VAL A 183 -5.61 11.93 -5.91
CA VAL A 183 -4.38 12.55 -6.45
C VAL A 183 -3.17 11.62 -6.33
N ARG A 184 -3.39 10.31 -6.19
CA ARG A 184 -2.30 9.36 -5.93
C ARG A 184 -2.33 8.18 -6.87
N THR A 185 -1.14 7.73 -7.27
CA THR A 185 -1.01 6.45 -7.94
C THR A 185 -1.12 5.34 -6.91
N ALA A 186 -2.10 4.46 -7.06
CA ALA A 186 -2.35 3.40 -6.08
C ALA A 186 -2.81 2.08 -6.71
N VAL A 187 -2.55 0.98 -5.99
CA VAL A 187 -3.15 -0.34 -6.26
C VAL A 187 -3.87 -0.78 -5.00
N VAL A 188 -5.17 -1.03 -5.11
CA VAL A 188 -6.04 -1.46 -4.00
C VAL A 188 -6.47 -2.90 -4.26
N VAL A 189 -6.09 -3.81 -3.38
CA VAL A 189 -6.65 -5.17 -3.37
C VAL A 189 -7.93 -5.14 -2.54
N THR A 190 -9.02 -5.58 -3.11
CA THR A 190 -10.28 -5.79 -2.40
C THR A 190 -11.09 -6.93 -3.05
N HIS A 191 -11.86 -7.65 -2.25
CA HIS A 191 -12.84 -8.62 -2.74
C HIS A 191 -14.23 -7.99 -2.88
N ASP A 192 -14.47 -6.83 -2.25
CA ASP A 192 -15.75 -6.11 -2.29
C ASP A 192 -15.88 -5.29 -3.59
N PRO A 193 -16.95 -5.51 -4.41
CA PRO A 193 -17.20 -4.70 -5.61
C PRO A 193 -17.52 -3.24 -5.31
N ASP A 194 -18.08 -2.92 -4.14
CA ASP A 194 -18.44 -1.56 -3.78
C ASP A 194 -17.20 -0.75 -3.40
N ASP A 195 -16.25 -1.39 -2.71
CA ASP A 195 -14.94 -0.78 -2.44
C ASP A 195 -14.19 -0.49 -3.74
N ALA A 196 -14.16 -1.46 -4.66
CA ALA A 196 -13.50 -1.28 -5.94
C ALA A 196 -14.10 -0.10 -6.75
N ARG A 197 -15.43 0.02 -6.77
CA ARG A 197 -16.13 1.13 -7.45
C ARG A 197 -15.91 2.49 -6.80
N ALA A 198 -15.79 2.51 -5.46
CA ALA A 198 -15.64 3.76 -4.72
C ALA A 198 -14.20 4.28 -4.71
N LEU A 199 -13.21 3.40 -4.81
CA LEU A 199 -11.80 3.73 -4.59
C LEU A 199 -10.95 3.77 -5.86
N ALA A 200 -11.39 3.15 -6.96
CA ALA A 200 -10.55 2.94 -8.13
C ALA A 200 -11.17 3.46 -9.43
N ASP A 201 -10.31 3.96 -10.30
CA ASP A 201 -10.66 4.42 -11.65
C ASP A 201 -11.00 3.24 -12.57
N ARG A 202 -10.35 2.10 -12.35
CA ARG A 202 -10.63 0.83 -13.06
C ARG A 202 -10.29 -0.39 -12.22
N THR A 203 -10.83 -1.53 -12.65
CA THR A 203 -10.62 -2.82 -11.98
C THR A 203 -9.87 -3.79 -12.90
N LEU A 204 -8.85 -4.45 -12.36
CA LEU A 204 -8.16 -5.58 -12.94
C LEU A 204 -8.64 -6.87 -12.26
N HIS A 205 -8.88 -7.90 -13.05
CA HIS A 205 -9.31 -9.20 -12.55
C HIS A 205 -8.16 -10.20 -12.61
N LEU A 206 -7.81 -10.78 -11.46
CA LEU A 206 -6.83 -11.85 -11.38
C LEU A 206 -7.54 -13.20 -11.47
N GLU A 207 -7.37 -13.88 -12.58
CA GLU A 207 -7.95 -15.20 -12.86
C GLU A 207 -6.90 -16.17 -13.35
N ALA A 208 -6.84 -17.36 -12.77
CA ALA A 208 -5.88 -18.40 -13.15
C ALA A 208 -4.43 -17.88 -13.25
N GLY A 209 -4.03 -16.99 -12.32
CA GLY A 209 -2.69 -16.43 -12.27
C GLY A 209 -2.35 -15.34 -13.30
N ARG A 210 -3.35 -14.80 -14.00
CA ARG A 210 -3.19 -13.74 -15.01
C ARG A 210 -4.15 -12.58 -14.78
N ILE A 211 -3.75 -11.40 -15.19
CA ILE A 211 -4.58 -10.20 -15.20
C ILE A 211 -5.41 -10.17 -16.49
N ARG A 212 -6.70 -9.89 -16.33
CA ARG A 212 -7.68 -9.65 -17.40
C ARG A 212 -8.36 -8.31 -17.23
#